data_f769387ab8f77f13b5025280d5f34698
#
_entry.id   f769387ab8f77f13b5025280d5f34698
#
_cell.length_a   1.000
_cell.length_b   1.000
_cell.length_c   1.000
_cell.angle_alpha   90.00
_cell.angle_beta   90.00
_cell.angle_gamma   90.00
#
_symmetry.space_group_name_H-M   'P 1'
#
loop_
_entity.id
_entity.type
_entity.pdbx_description
1 polymer ?
#
loop_
_entity_poly.entity_id
_entity_poly.type
_entity_poly.pdbx_seq_one_letter_code
_entity_poly.pdbx_strand_id
1 'polypeptide(L)'
;RKYSKRLILQHDKQLKFKNKCISTPTIYNKGTDDNSCFWFEMEMIPFKTFDNFMLMSDKKMLDIVAEKVVYFIKNNISGIKKVNRNVLINKYEKTKDKIFIKHGIDFNYLNSFFYYLNYFIEIPCGYCHGDLTFSNMLFDNSDIVVIDFLDTFLDTPLQDIVKIRQDSRYFWSLNLVNKIQDS
;
A
#
# COMPACT_ATOMS: atom_id res chain seq x y z
N ARG A 1 20.05 -11.15 1.44
CA ARG A 1 20.41 -9.84 2.08
C ARG A 1 19.51 -8.67 1.64
N LYS A 2 19.15 -8.52 0.36
CA LYS A 2 18.28 -7.42 -0.11
C LYS A 2 16.84 -7.54 0.44
N TYR A 3 16.31 -8.75 0.51
CA TYR A 3 14.97 -9.03 1.04
C TYR A 3 14.88 -8.84 2.56
N SER A 4 15.91 -9.19 3.31
CA SER A 4 15.95 -8.99 4.77
C SER A 4 15.80 -7.52 5.15
N LYS A 5 16.48 -6.60 4.47
CA LYS A 5 16.35 -5.16 4.74
C LYS A 5 14.93 -4.66 4.54
N ARG A 6 14.27 -5.09 3.45
CA ARG A 6 12.88 -4.73 3.17
C ARG A 6 11.93 -5.29 4.22
N LEU A 7 12.12 -6.54 4.62
CA LEU A 7 11.27 -7.20 5.62
C LEU A 7 11.40 -6.55 7.00
N ILE A 8 12.60 -6.09 7.39
CA ILE A 8 12.82 -5.31 8.62
C ILE A 8 11.99 -4.01 8.58
N LEU A 9 12.02 -3.27 7.47
CA LEU A 9 11.26 -2.04 7.32
C LEU A 9 9.75 -2.28 7.36
N GLN A 10 9.27 -3.37 6.77
CA GLN A 10 7.87 -3.78 6.84
C GLN A 10 7.45 -4.10 8.28
N HIS A 11 8.23 -4.91 8.98
CA HIS A 11 8.03 -5.23 10.38
C HIS A 11 7.96 -3.97 11.25
N ASP A 12 8.93 -3.07 11.13
CA ASP A 12 8.98 -1.83 11.92
C ASP A 12 7.80 -0.89 11.62
N LYS A 13 7.35 -0.88 10.37
CA LYS A 13 6.18 -0.11 9.94
C LYS A 13 4.90 -0.68 10.54
N GLN A 14 4.74 -2.01 10.52
CA GLN A 14 3.61 -2.70 11.14
C GLN A 14 3.55 -2.48 12.65
N LEU A 15 4.68 -2.57 13.35
CA LEU A 15 4.76 -2.33 14.80
C LEU A 15 4.36 -0.90 15.19
N LYS A 16 4.65 0.08 14.34
CA LYS A 16 4.29 1.49 14.57
C LYS A 16 2.85 1.81 14.20
N PHE A 17 2.17 0.87 13.55
CA PHE A 17 0.80 1.07 13.11
C PHE A 17 -0.13 1.24 14.29
N LYS A 18 -0.89 2.35 14.30
CA LYS A 18 -1.94 2.63 15.29
C LYS A 18 -3.12 3.29 14.60
N ASN A 19 -4.23 2.62 14.55
CA ASN A 19 -5.48 3.17 14.03
C ASN A 19 -6.66 2.69 14.86
N LYS A 20 -7.74 3.46 14.90
CA LYS A 20 -8.93 3.14 15.68
C LYS A 20 -9.96 2.29 14.92
N CYS A 21 -9.89 2.26 13.61
CA CYS A 21 -10.90 1.65 12.74
C CYS A 21 -10.41 0.42 11.99
N ILE A 22 -9.10 0.33 11.79
CA ILE A 22 -8.43 -0.74 11.06
C ILE A 22 -7.31 -1.27 11.94
N SER A 23 -7.17 -2.58 12.02
CA SER A 23 -6.12 -3.24 12.79
C SER A 23 -5.06 -3.89 11.89
N THR A 24 -4.04 -4.44 12.48
CA THR A 24 -2.99 -5.23 11.84
C THR A 24 -2.69 -6.46 12.71
N PRO A 25 -2.21 -7.57 12.14
CA PRO A 25 -1.85 -8.75 12.91
C PRO A 25 -0.84 -8.41 14.00
N THR A 26 -1.03 -8.98 15.18
CA THR A 26 -0.08 -8.88 16.29
C THR A 26 1.23 -9.56 15.89
N ILE A 27 2.35 -8.89 16.10
CA ILE A 27 3.68 -9.51 15.92
C ILE A 27 4.06 -10.17 17.24
N TYR A 28 4.32 -11.48 17.19
CA TYR A 28 4.66 -12.28 18.36
C TYR A 28 6.16 -12.35 18.61
N ASN A 29 6.92 -12.57 17.52
CA ASN A 29 8.35 -12.83 17.64
C ASN A 29 9.09 -12.38 16.37
N LYS A 30 10.42 -12.23 16.47
CA LYS A 30 11.30 -11.94 15.33
C LYS A 30 12.69 -12.47 15.59
N GLY A 31 13.44 -12.71 14.54
CA GLY A 31 14.82 -13.19 14.64
C GLY A 31 15.56 -13.13 13.32
N THR A 32 16.74 -13.72 13.32
CA THR A 32 17.55 -13.95 12.13
C THR A 32 17.93 -15.41 12.11
N ASP A 33 17.77 -16.08 10.98
CA ASP A 33 18.16 -17.47 10.80
C ASP A 33 19.68 -17.63 10.58
N ASP A 34 20.14 -18.87 10.46
CA ASP A 34 21.54 -19.23 10.24
C ASP A 34 22.11 -18.65 8.94
N ASN A 35 21.27 -18.32 7.97
CA ASN A 35 21.62 -17.68 6.69
C ASN A 35 21.62 -16.14 6.78
N SER A 36 21.47 -15.58 7.98
CA SER A 36 21.31 -14.13 8.21
C SER A 36 20.09 -13.54 7.53
N CYS A 37 19.01 -14.34 7.32
CA CYS A 37 17.73 -13.87 6.82
C CYS A 37 16.84 -13.47 8.00
N PHE A 38 16.36 -12.25 7.97
CA PHE A 38 15.40 -11.76 8.97
C PHE A 38 14.05 -12.45 8.78
N TRP A 39 13.39 -12.81 9.87
CA TRP A 39 12.04 -13.33 9.93
C TRP A 39 11.26 -12.72 11.09
N PHE A 40 9.94 -12.74 11.00
CA PHE A 40 9.06 -12.45 12.14
C PHE A 40 7.79 -13.30 12.05
N GLU A 41 7.24 -13.59 13.22
CA GLU A 41 6.00 -14.33 13.41
C GLU A 41 4.89 -13.36 13.75
N MET A 42 3.76 -13.54 13.13
CA MET A 42 2.57 -12.72 13.37
C MET A 42 1.30 -13.55 13.49
N GLU A 43 0.30 -12.96 14.06
CA GLU A 43 -1.03 -13.52 14.20
C GLU A 43 -1.59 -13.95 12.85
N MET A 44 -2.15 -15.16 12.81
CA MET A 44 -2.93 -15.63 11.67
C MET A 44 -4.35 -15.09 11.78
N ILE A 45 -4.77 -14.31 10.81
CA ILE A 45 -6.10 -13.69 10.77
C ILE A 45 -7.05 -14.54 9.94
N PRO A 46 -8.06 -15.19 10.53
CA PRO A 46 -9.00 -16.06 9.83
C PRO A 46 -10.13 -15.27 9.13
N PHE A 47 -9.84 -14.06 8.65
CA PHE A 47 -10.78 -13.20 7.98
C PHE A 47 -10.83 -13.51 6.47
N LYS A 48 -11.87 -13.03 5.81
CA LYS A 48 -12.10 -13.24 4.37
C LYS A 48 -11.20 -12.31 3.55
N THR A 49 -10.73 -12.82 2.43
CA THR A 49 -10.12 -12.01 1.37
C THR A 49 -11.16 -11.11 0.71
N PHE A 50 -10.71 -10.08 0.01
CA PHE A 50 -11.60 -9.08 -0.60
C PHE A 50 -12.64 -9.67 -1.56
N ASP A 51 -12.25 -10.60 -2.41
CA ASP A 51 -13.14 -11.31 -3.34
C ASP A 51 -14.25 -12.07 -2.62
N ASN A 52 -13.90 -12.86 -1.61
CA ASN A 52 -14.87 -13.58 -0.79
C ASN A 52 -15.79 -12.65 -0.01
N PHE A 53 -15.25 -11.54 0.51
CA PHE A 53 -16.01 -10.53 1.20
C PHE A 53 -17.04 -9.86 0.27
N MET A 54 -16.61 -9.45 -0.94
CA MET A 54 -17.49 -8.84 -1.95
C MET A 54 -18.66 -9.73 -2.37
N LEU A 55 -18.42 -11.04 -2.52
CA LEU A 55 -19.46 -12.00 -2.89
C LEU A 55 -20.52 -12.20 -1.80
N MET A 56 -20.17 -11.97 -0.54
CA MET A 56 -21.02 -12.27 0.62
C MET A 56 -21.64 -11.04 1.26
N SER A 57 -21.22 -9.84 0.87
CA SER A 57 -21.63 -8.58 1.52
C SER A 57 -22.75 -7.89 0.76
N ASP A 58 -23.69 -7.34 1.49
CA ASP A 58 -24.68 -6.43 0.92
C ASP A 58 -24.10 -5.02 0.74
N LYS A 59 -24.87 -4.18 0.02
CA LYS A 59 -24.46 -2.78 -0.23
C LYS A 59 -24.18 -2.01 1.06
N LYS A 60 -24.98 -2.21 2.10
CA LYS A 60 -24.82 -1.50 3.38
C LYS A 60 -23.49 -1.83 4.03
N MET A 61 -23.09 -3.10 3.99
CA MET A 61 -21.79 -3.53 4.53
C MET A 61 -20.64 -2.93 3.73
N LEU A 62 -20.75 -2.91 2.41
CA LEU A 62 -19.74 -2.30 1.53
C LEU A 62 -19.59 -0.80 1.79
N ASP A 63 -20.69 -0.08 2.00
CA ASP A 63 -20.67 1.34 2.33
C ASP A 63 -19.94 1.58 3.68
N ILE A 64 -20.22 0.78 4.71
CA ILE A 64 -19.56 0.87 6.02
C ILE A 64 -18.05 0.65 5.89
N VAL A 65 -17.63 -0.37 5.13
CA VAL A 65 -16.21 -0.66 4.90
C VAL A 65 -15.53 0.47 4.12
N ALA A 66 -16.19 1.01 3.09
CA ALA A 66 -15.67 2.14 2.33
C ALA A 66 -15.48 3.38 3.21
N GLU A 67 -16.44 3.70 4.08
CA GLU A 67 -16.31 4.80 5.05
C GLU A 67 -15.14 4.58 6.02
N LYS A 68 -14.95 3.36 6.53
CA LYS A 68 -13.81 3.02 7.40
C LYS A 68 -12.46 3.22 6.70
N VAL A 69 -12.34 2.81 5.44
CA VAL A 69 -11.12 3.00 4.65
C VAL A 69 -10.85 4.50 4.41
N VAL A 70 -11.88 5.26 4.05
CA VAL A 70 -11.74 6.72 3.88
C VAL A 70 -11.35 7.40 5.19
N TYR A 71 -11.98 7.03 6.29
CA TYR A 71 -11.66 7.54 7.62
C TYR A 71 -10.22 7.18 8.02
N PHE A 72 -9.79 5.95 7.79
CA PHE A 72 -8.41 5.51 8.01
C PHE A 72 -7.41 6.41 7.29
N ILE A 73 -7.58 6.64 5.99
CA ILE A 73 -6.66 7.46 5.20
C ILE A 73 -6.64 8.90 5.73
N LYS A 74 -7.80 9.49 6.04
CA LYS A 74 -7.89 10.86 6.57
C LYS A 74 -7.16 11.00 7.91
N ASN A 75 -7.30 10.03 8.80
CA ASN A 75 -6.64 10.07 10.12
C ASN A 75 -5.14 9.80 10.08
N ASN A 76 -4.64 9.28 8.99
CA ASN A 76 -3.19 9.14 8.79
C ASN A 76 -2.51 10.43 8.32
N ILE A 77 -3.26 11.47 7.97
CA ILE A 77 -2.73 12.78 7.64
C ILE A 77 -2.43 13.53 8.93
N SER A 78 -1.16 13.80 9.21
CA SER A 78 -0.70 14.52 10.40
C SER A 78 -0.31 15.98 10.13
N GLY A 79 -0.24 16.37 8.86
CA GLY A 79 0.15 17.74 8.47
C GLY A 79 0.54 17.83 6.99
N ILE A 80 1.29 18.85 6.66
CA ILE A 80 1.83 19.12 5.32
C ILE A 80 3.34 19.22 5.42
N LYS A 81 4.06 18.63 4.45
CA LYS A 81 5.51 18.78 4.31
C LYS A 81 5.89 19.29 2.93
N LYS A 82 6.99 20.02 2.87
CA LYS A 82 7.62 20.43 1.60
C LYS A 82 8.57 19.33 1.13
N VAL A 83 8.42 18.92 -0.12
CA VAL A 83 9.25 17.90 -0.76
C VAL A 83 9.87 18.49 -2.02
N ASN A 84 11.18 18.26 -2.21
CA ASN A 84 11.83 18.65 -3.44
C ASN A 84 11.29 17.77 -4.59
N ARG A 85 10.87 18.39 -5.70
CA ARG A 85 10.34 17.71 -6.87
C ARG A 85 11.27 16.60 -7.41
N ASN A 86 12.57 16.74 -7.19
CA ASN A 86 13.56 15.76 -7.63
C ASN A 86 13.34 14.36 -7.04
N VAL A 87 12.68 14.26 -5.89
CA VAL A 87 12.29 12.96 -5.31
C VAL A 87 11.32 12.24 -6.25
N LEU A 88 10.36 12.95 -6.81
CA LEU A 88 9.38 12.41 -7.76
C LEU A 88 10.04 12.12 -9.11
N ILE A 89 10.86 13.05 -9.60
CA ILE A 89 11.61 12.90 -10.87
C ILE A 89 12.51 11.67 -10.80
N ASN A 90 13.28 11.50 -9.73
CA ASN A 90 14.16 10.35 -9.55
C ASN A 90 13.38 9.01 -9.50
N LYS A 91 12.19 9.01 -8.90
CA LYS A 91 11.32 7.82 -8.90
C LYS A 91 10.79 7.53 -10.30
N TYR A 92 10.37 8.55 -11.02
CA TYR A 92 9.90 8.45 -12.40
C TYR A 92 10.98 7.89 -13.32
N GLU A 93 12.18 8.48 -13.32
CA GLU A 93 13.32 8.04 -14.15
C GLU A 93 13.65 6.56 -13.91
N LYS A 94 13.77 6.14 -12.65
CA LYS A 94 14.00 4.73 -12.29
C LYS A 94 12.90 3.78 -12.73
N THR A 95 11.70 4.28 -12.98
CA THR A 95 10.52 3.47 -13.28
C THR A 95 10.27 3.41 -14.79
N LYS A 96 10.42 4.54 -15.50
CA LYS A 96 10.16 4.63 -16.93
C LYS A 96 11.02 3.65 -17.74
N ASP A 97 12.32 3.58 -17.44
CA ASP A 97 13.25 2.70 -18.13
C ASP A 97 12.87 1.23 -17.98
N LYS A 98 12.47 0.84 -16.76
CA LYS A 98 12.02 -0.54 -16.49
C LYS A 98 10.73 -0.89 -17.24
N ILE A 99 9.79 0.04 -17.32
CA ILE A 99 8.52 -0.17 -18.01
C ILE A 99 8.73 -0.18 -19.52
N PHE A 100 9.56 0.72 -20.06
CA PHE A 100 9.91 0.72 -21.46
C PHE A 100 10.56 -0.61 -21.89
N ILE A 101 11.58 -1.06 -21.14
CA ILE A 101 12.28 -2.33 -21.40
C ILE A 101 11.31 -3.52 -21.35
N LYS A 102 10.41 -3.54 -20.38
CA LYS A 102 9.51 -4.69 -20.15
C LYS A 102 8.27 -4.70 -21.04
N HIS A 103 7.72 -3.53 -21.36
CA HIS A 103 6.40 -3.41 -21.99
C HIS A 103 6.38 -2.54 -23.24
N GLY A 104 7.49 -1.90 -23.63
CA GLY A 104 7.55 -1.00 -24.77
C GLY A 104 6.74 0.31 -24.59
N ILE A 105 6.31 0.63 -23.37
CA ILE A 105 5.47 1.81 -23.10
C ILE A 105 6.37 3.01 -22.84
N ASP A 106 6.20 4.08 -23.64
CA ASP A 106 6.88 5.35 -23.46
C ASP A 106 6.06 6.32 -22.62
N PHE A 107 6.68 6.86 -21.57
CA PHE A 107 6.10 7.86 -20.67
C PHE A 107 6.72 9.25 -20.82
N ASN A 108 7.45 9.53 -21.91
CA ASN A 108 8.13 10.81 -22.08
C ASN A 108 7.20 12.03 -22.01
N TYR A 109 5.90 11.85 -22.28
CA TYR A 109 4.89 12.90 -22.10
C TYR A 109 4.82 13.43 -20.65
N LEU A 110 5.21 12.65 -19.65
CA LEU A 110 5.27 13.10 -18.25
C LEU A 110 6.42 14.08 -17.96
N ASN A 111 7.41 14.16 -18.85
CA ASN A 111 8.50 15.14 -18.70
C ASN A 111 7.96 16.57 -18.68
N SER A 112 6.96 16.87 -19.52
CA SER A 112 6.30 18.18 -19.53
C SER A 112 5.60 18.48 -18.20
N PHE A 113 4.97 17.48 -17.59
CA PHE A 113 4.35 17.62 -16.27
C PHE A 113 5.38 18.01 -15.20
N PHE A 114 6.52 17.32 -15.15
CA PHE A 114 7.59 17.63 -14.18
C PHE A 114 8.22 19.00 -14.40
N TYR A 115 8.24 19.49 -15.62
CA TYR A 115 8.74 20.85 -15.93
C TYR A 115 7.91 21.95 -15.24
N TYR A 116 6.59 21.76 -15.19
CA TYR A 116 5.68 22.74 -14.57
C TYR A 116 5.54 22.60 -13.05
N LEU A 117 6.07 21.54 -12.44
CA LEU A 117 6.07 21.42 -10.99
C LEU A 117 7.01 22.45 -10.36
N ASN A 118 6.53 23.08 -9.28
CA ASN A 118 7.38 23.91 -8.44
C ASN A 118 8.57 23.11 -7.89
N TYR A 119 9.68 23.77 -7.63
CA TYR A 119 10.88 23.15 -7.07
C TYR A 119 10.58 22.44 -5.74
N PHE A 120 9.77 23.06 -4.89
CA PHE A 120 9.20 22.44 -3.71
C PHE A 120 7.71 22.25 -3.89
N ILE A 121 7.22 21.06 -3.53
CA ILE A 121 5.82 20.66 -3.59
C ILE A 121 5.35 20.42 -2.18
N GLU A 122 4.21 20.99 -1.81
CA GLU A 122 3.55 20.70 -0.55
C GLU A 122 2.67 19.48 -0.68
N ILE A 123 2.89 18.48 0.18
CA ILE A 123 2.15 17.24 0.19
C ILE A 123 1.70 16.88 1.60
N PRO A 124 0.55 16.19 1.77
CA PRO A 124 0.19 15.61 3.05
C PRO A 124 1.31 14.73 3.59
N CYS A 125 1.65 14.90 4.86
CA CYS A 125 2.54 13.98 5.55
C CYS A 125 1.78 13.19 6.61
N GLY A 126 2.32 12.05 6.97
CA GLY A 126 1.74 11.18 7.96
C GLY A 126 2.07 9.72 7.69
N TYR A 127 1.35 8.86 8.38
CA TYR A 127 1.53 7.43 8.23
C TYR A 127 0.93 6.93 6.90
N CYS A 128 1.58 5.98 6.26
CA CYS A 128 1.01 5.26 5.12
C CYS A 128 1.33 3.77 5.21
N HIS A 129 0.43 2.93 4.74
CA HIS A 129 0.64 1.51 4.56
C HIS A 129 1.68 1.24 3.46
N GLY A 130 1.59 2.00 2.37
CA GLY A 130 2.50 1.97 1.23
C GLY A 130 2.08 1.04 0.10
N ASP A 131 1.18 0.09 0.36
CA ASP A 131 0.57 -0.79 -0.64
C ASP A 131 -0.88 -1.13 -0.26
N LEU A 132 -1.67 -0.11 0.08
CA LEU A 132 -3.04 -0.26 0.54
C LEU A 132 -3.97 -0.64 -0.63
N THR A 133 -3.85 -1.87 -1.10
CA THR A 133 -4.76 -2.50 -2.06
C THR A 133 -5.79 -3.35 -1.33
N PHE A 134 -6.89 -3.68 -1.98
CA PHE A 134 -7.89 -4.56 -1.38
C PHE A 134 -7.36 -5.98 -1.15
N SER A 135 -6.38 -6.45 -1.94
CA SER A 135 -5.71 -7.74 -1.70
C SER A 135 -4.90 -7.79 -0.40
N ASN A 136 -4.53 -6.62 0.14
CA ASN A 136 -3.80 -6.48 1.40
C ASN A 136 -4.72 -6.13 2.58
N MET A 137 -6.03 -6.33 2.40
CA MET A 137 -7.05 -6.17 3.43
C MET A 137 -7.78 -7.49 3.63
N LEU A 138 -8.01 -7.85 4.89
CA LEU A 138 -8.82 -8.97 5.31
C LEU A 138 -10.05 -8.45 6.02
N PHE A 139 -11.19 -9.10 5.82
CA PHE A 139 -12.50 -8.60 6.26
C PHE A 139 -13.26 -9.63 7.08
N ASP A 140 -13.80 -9.19 8.21
CA ASP A 140 -14.84 -9.93 8.93
C ASP A 140 -15.96 -8.97 9.33
N ASN A 141 -17.13 -9.13 8.71
CA ASN A 141 -18.20 -8.14 8.78
C ASN A 141 -17.68 -6.73 8.47
N SER A 142 -17.75 -5.81 9.43
CA SER A 142 -17.21 -4.46 9.27
C SER A 142 -15.76 -4.31 9.75
N ASP A 143 -15.12 -5.35 10.26
CA ASP A 143 -13.75 -5.30 10.74
C ASP A 143 -12.77 -5.49 9.61
N ILE A 144 -11.71 -4.70 9.63
CA ILE A 144 -10.69 -4.68 8.60
C ILE A 144 -9.33 -4.86 9.27
N VAL A 145 -8.58 -5.83 8.76
CA VAL A 145 -7.17 -6.05 9.12
C VAL A 145 -6.32 -5.81 7.88
N VAL A 146 -5.28 -4.98 8.00
CA VAL A 146 -4.31 -4.73 6.92
C VAL A 146 -3.03 -5.51 7.15
N ILE A 147 -2.50 -6.07 6.06
CA ILE A 147 -1.29 -6.90 6.02
C ILE A 147 -0.33 -6.39 4.94
N ASP A 148 0.89 -6.89 4.90
CA ASP A 148 1.88 -6.60 3.86
C ASP A 148 2.25 -5.10 3.71
N PHE A 149 2.64 -4.49 4.83
CA PHE A 149 3.17 -3.13 4.83
C PHE A 149 4.37 -2.99 3.89
N LEU A 150 4.41 -1.91 3.13
CA LEU A 150 5.47 -1.69 2.15
C LEU A 150 6.33 -0.47 2.52
N ASP A 151 7.65 -0.65 2.40
CA ASP A 151 8.58 0.48 2.38
C ASP A 151 8.32 1.35 1.15
N THR A 152 8.28 2.65 1.34
CA THR A 152 7.94 3.64 0.31
C THR A 152 9.09 4.59 0.05
N PHE A 153 9.19 5.10 -1.17
CA PHE A 153 10.19 6.14 -1.51
C PHE A 153 9.86 7.49 -0.87
N LEU A 154 8.62 7.66 -0.43
CA LEU A 154 8.10 8.86 0.18
C LEU A 154 6.91 8.50 1.07
N ASP A 155 7.09 8.59 2.40
CA ASP A 155 5.99 8.32 3.33
C ASP A 155 4.96 9.45 3.29
N THR A 156 3.82 9.14 2.70
CA THR A 156 2.67 10.04 2.57
C THR A 156 1.39 9.22 2.38
N PRO A 157 0.27 9.60 3.01
CA PRO A 157 -1.03 8.97 2.78
C PRO A 157 -1.50 9.01 1.31
N LEU A 158 -0.92 9.88 0.47
CA LEU A 158 -1.18 9.88 -0.98
C LEU A 158 -0.82 8.55 -1.64
N GLN A 159 0.16 7.82 -1.12
CA GLN A 159 0.51 6.48 -1.62
C GLN A 159 -0.68 5.53 -1.48
N ASP A 160 -1.32 5.54 -0.32
CA ASP A 160 -2.46 4.69 -0.02
C ASP A 160 -3.69 5.08 -0.87
N ILE A 161 -3.93 6.39 -1.06
CA ILE A 161 -4.98 6.89 -1.96
C ILE A 161 -4.77 6.40 -3.39
N VAL A 162 -3.54 6.47 -3.90
CA VAL A 162 -3.21 6.00 -5.25
C VAL A 162 -3.47 4.50 -5.38
N LYS A 163 -3.11 3.70 -4.37
CA LYS A 163 -3.31 2.25 -4.37
C LYS A 163 -4.78 1.86 -4.33
N ILE A 164 -5.58 2.47 -3.45
CA ILE A 164 -7.04 2.27 -3.42
C ILE A 164 -7.68 2.70 -4.74
N ARG A 165 -7.26 3.85 -5.31
CA ARG A 165 -7.77 4.30 -6.61
C ARG A 165 -7.40 3.37 -7.75
N GLN A 166 -6.18 2.83 -7.75
CA GLN A 166 -5.75 1.82 -8.71
C GLN A 166 -6.65 0.59 -8.63
N ASP A 167 -6.93 0.13 -7.43
CA ASP A 167 -7.74 -1.05 -7.20
C ASP A 167 -9.21 -0.83 -7.55
N SER A 168 -9.83 0.24 -7.03
CA SER A 168 -11.24 0.55 -7.25
C SER A 168 -11.58 0.89 -8.72
N ARG A 169 -10.62 1.48 -9.47
CA ARG A 169 -10.86 1.87 -10.87
C ARG A 169 -10.50 0.77 -11.87
N TYR A 170 -9.48 -0.02 -11.59
CA TYR A 170 -8.93 -1.00 -12.54
C TYR A 170 -9.10 -2.44 -12.06
N PHE A 171 -9.79 -2.65 -10.94
CA PHE A 171 -10.07 -3.98 -10.38
C PHE A 171 -8.81 -4.82 -10.18
N TRP A 172 -7.73 -4.18 -9.73
CA TRP A 172 -6.40 -4.78 -9.63
C TRP A 172 -6.42 -6.08 -8.81
N SER A 173 -6.99 -6.05 -7.61
CA SER A 173 -7.06 -7.22 -6.72
C SER A 173 -7.93 -8.33 -7.31
N LEU A 174 -9.06 -8.01 -7.92
CA LEU A 174 -9.93 -9.01 -8.58
C LEU A 174 -9.27 -9.65 -9.80
N ASN A 175 -8.54 -8.87 -10.58
CA ASN A 175 -7.79 -9.39 -11.74
C ASN A 175 -6.62 -10.31 -11.34
N LEU A 176 -6.06 -10.14 -10.14
CA LEU A 176 -5.05 -11.07 -9.62
C LEU A 176 -5.66 -12.44 -9.29
N VAL A 177 -6.83 -12.47 -8.69
CA VAL A 177 -7.55 -13.73 -8.38
C VAL A 177 -7.90 -14.47 -9.66
N ASN A 178 -8.45 -13.82 -10.66
CA ASN A 178 -8.82 -14.45 -11.94
C ASN A 178 -7.61 -15.06 -12.66
N LYS A 179 -6.45 -14.40 -12.64
CA LYS A 179 -5.21 -14.96 -13.22
C LYS A 179 -4.68 -16.22 -12.52
N ILE A 180 -4.97 -16.37 -11.23
CA ILE A 180 -4.57 -17.57 -10.45
C ILE A 180 -5.50 -18.73 -10.78
N GLN A 181 -6.77 -18.48 -11.12
CA GLN A 181 -7.72 -19.51 -11.50
C GLN A 181 -7.49 -20.06 -12.91
N ASP A 182 -6.89 -19.27 -13.80
CA ASP A 182 -6.60 -19.61 -15.19
C ASP A 182 -5.20 -20.24 -15.39
N SER A 183 -4.39 -20.40 -14.33
CA SER A 183 -3.03 -20.96 -14.33
C SER A 183 -2.99 -22.35 -13.69
#